data_cf0c8d47ea8a755e07ebc6d64f6a3a55
#
_entry.id   cf0c8d47ea8a755e07ebc6d64f6a3a55
#
_cell.length_a   1.000
_cell.length_b   1.000
_cell.length_c   1.000
_cell.angle_alpha   90.00
_cell.angle_beta   90.00
_cell.angle_gamma   90.00
#
_symmetry.space_group_name_H-M   'P 1'
#
loop_
_entity.id
_entity.type
_entity.pdbx_description
1 polymer ?
#
loop_
_entity_poly.entity_id
_entity_poly.type
_entity_poly.pdbx_seq_one_letter_code
_entity_poly.pdbx_strand_id
1 'polypeptide(L)'
;MATPEKTESAKKFLPRIVEKRWDHHLEAKIFDQWQEEGTFTVKPGKGGKPFVIDTPPPTTSGTWHIGAVASYSQIDMIARSQRMQGKPVLFPIGFDRNGINVEIYVEKQSKVKMRDTPRQQFIDLCSHALDELEGQMINMMKRVGLSGDYDGKYHTDHESYRKLTQATFIELWKRGLIYETTRPNNYCHECGTTIADA
;
A
#
# COMPACT_ATOMS: atom_id res chain seq x y z
N MET A 1 70.85 -5.90 1.21
CA MET A 1 69.85 -6.96 1.39
C MET A 1 68.60 -6.31 1.99
N ALA A 2 67.61 -6.11 1.20
CA ALA A 2 66.32 -5.51 1.65
C ALA A 2 65.40 -6.65 2.14
N THR A 3 64.91 -6.55 3.36
CA THR A 3 63.92 -7.45 3.97
C THR A 3 62.58 -7.29 3.27
N PRO A 4 61.88 -8.35 2.87
CA PRO A 4 60.57 -8.23 2.23
C PRO A 4 59.55 -7.79 3.28
N GLU A 5 58.83 -6.69 2.97
CA GLU A 5 57.66 -6.26 3.69
C GLU A 5 56.62 -7.38 3.69
N LYS A 6 56.12 -7.72 4.87
CA LYS A 6 55.00 -8.63 5.05
C LYS A 6 53.74 -7.95 4.47
N THR A 7 53.29 -8.45 3.34
CA THR A 7 52.00 -8.13 2.79
C THR A 7 50.91 -8.40 3.83
N GLU A 8 50.24 -7.37 4.27
CA GLU A 8 49.04 -7.44 5.12
C GLU A 8 48.01 -8.35 4.44
N SER A 9 47.74 -9.49 5.08
CA SER A 9 46.77 -10.46 4.59
C SER A 9 45.42 -9.74 4.46
N ALA A 10 44.93 -9.58 3.26
CA ALA A 10 43.60 -9.02 2.98
C ALA A 10 42.57 -9.72 3.88
N LYS A 11 41.90 -8.94 4.74
CA LYS A 11 40.83 -9.44 5.62
C LYS A 11 39.83 -10.18 4.76
N LYS A 12 39.75 -11.48 4.90
CA LYS A 12 38.86 -12.34 4.15
C LYS A 12 37.41 -11.90 4.45
N PHE A 13 36.73 -11.36 3.47
CA PHE A 13 35.32 -10.99 3.61
C PHE A 13 34.50 -12.27 3.83
N LEU A 14 33.96 -12.42 5.01
CA LEU A 14 33.07 -13.54 5.33
C LEU A 14 31.63 -13.11 5.01
N PRO A 15 30.90 -13.89 4.21
CA PRO A 15 29.51 -13.58 3.94
C PRO A 15 28.69 -13.62 5.24
N ARG A 16 27.80 -12.66 5.43
CA ARG A 16 26.91 -12.63 6.59
C ARG A 16 25.75 -13.62 6.46
N ILE A 17 25.39 -13.98 5.23
CA ILE A 17 24.35 -14.97 4.94
C ILE A 17 25.02 -16.33 4.89
N VAL A 18 24.61 -17.20 5.79
CA VAL A 18 25.17 -18.58 5.92
C VAL A 18 24.38 -19.59 5.10
N GLU A 19 23.12 -19.29 4.80
CA GLU A 19 22.23 -20.12 4.00
C GLU A 19 22.70 -20.12 2.54
N LYS A 20 22.94 -21.32 2.01
CA LYS A 20 23.43 -21.52 0.64
C LYS A 20 22.30 -21.74 -0.37
N ARG A 21 21.08 -21.92 0.12
CA ARG A 21 19.88 -22.15 -0.70
C ARG A 21 18.73 -21.34 -0.16
N TRP A 22 17.85 -20.90 -1.07
CA TRP A 22 16.60 -20.28 -0.68
C TRP A 22 15.72 -21.30 0.06
N ASP A 23 15.06 -20.82 1.11
CA ASP A 23 14.08 -21.56 1.89
C ASP A 23 12.90 -20.64 2.20
N HIS A 24 11.72 -21.00 1.68
CA HIS A 24 10.50 -20.22 1.86
C HIS A 24 10.05 -20.08 3.33
N HIS A 25 10.47 -20.99 4.23
CA HIS A 25 10.19 -20.87 5.65
C HIS A 25 10.92 -19.71 6.33
N LEU A 26 12.00 -19.22 5.70
CA LEU A 26 12.74 -18.07 6.21
C LEU A 26 12.08 -16.74 5.89
N GLU A 27 11.21 -16.68 4.87
CA GLU A 27 10.60 -15.41 4.40
C GLU A 27 9.81 -14.71 5.50
N ALA A 28 8.91 -15.43 6.18
CA ALA A 28 8.11 -14.88 7.26
C ALA A 28 8.99 -14.35 8.40
N LYS A 29 9.97 -15.14 8.82
CA LYS A 29 10.91 -14.78 9.89
C LYS A 29 11.73 -13.53 9.55
N ILE A 30 12.21 -13.43 8.30
CA ILE A 30 12.98 -12.27 7.84
C ILE A 30 12.07 -11.04 7.79
N PHE A 31 10.83 -11.21 7.34
CA PHE A 31 9.88 -10.10 7.30
C PHE A 31 9.56 -9.57 8.71
N ASP A 32 9.31 -10.47 9.66
CA ASP A 32 9.05 -10.09 11.05
C ASP A 32 10.26 -9.38 11.66
N GLN A 33 11.48 -9.84 11.40
CA GLN A 33 12.69 -9.14 11.81
C GLN A 33 12.77 -7.72 11.23
N TRP A 34 12.44 -7.52 9.95
CA TRP A 34 12.40 -6.19 9.35
C TRP A 34 11.40 -5.26 10.02
N GLN A 35 10.25 -5.79 10.46
CA GLN A 35 9.26 -5.00 11.18
C GLN A 35 9.77 -4.63 12.59
N GLU A 36 10.31 -5.57 13.34
CA GLU A 36 10.86 -5.33 14.69
C GLU A 36 12.01 -4.31 14.67
N GLU A 37 12.89 -4.39 13.68
CA GLU A 37 14.01 -3.45 13.51
C GLU A 37 13.59 -2.09 12.95
N GLY A 38 12.35 -1.95 12.44
CA GLY A 38 11.87 -0.76 11.74
C GLY A 38 12.70 -0.46 10.49
N THR A 39 13.12 -1.51 9.75
CA THR A 39 14.04 -1.41 8.62
C THR A 39 13.54 -0.49 7.52
N PHE A 40 12.22 -0.43 7.32
CA PHE A 40 11.59 0.35 6.25
C PHE A 40 10.90 1.62 6.73
N THR A 41 10.93 1.89 8.03
CA THR A 41 10.33 3.09 8.62
C THR A 41 11.32 4.27 8.58
N VAL A 42 10.84 5.41 8.09
CA VAL A 42 11.64 6.65 8.08
C VAL A 42 11.61 7.27 9.47
N LYS A 43 12.81 7.44 10.05
CA LYS A 43 12.97 8.13 11.34
C LYS A 43 13.12 9.63 11.11
N PRO A 44 12.22 10.47 11.61
CA PRO A 44 12.32 11.92 11.46
C PRO A 44 13.68 12.46 11.94
N GLY A 45 14.26 13.38 11.16
CA GLY A 45 15.52 14.04 11.53
C GLY A 45 16.81 13.23 11.29
N LYS A 46 16.70 12.00 10.78
CA LYS A 46 17.87 11.19 10.41
C LYS A 46 17.99 11.02 8.90
N GLY A 47 19.19 11.22 8.36
CA GLY A 47 19.50 10.88 6.96
C GLY A 47 19.11 11.91 5.89
N GLY A 48 18.68 13.11 6.26
CA GLY A 48 18.35 14.17 5.28
C GLY A 48 16.93 14.07 4.72
N LYS A 49 16.68 14.72 3.56
CA LYS A 49 15.38 14.70 2.90
C LYS A 49 15.07 13.31 2.33
N PRO A 50 13.95 12.67 2.71
CA PRO A 50 13.62 11.34 2.22
C PRO A 50 13.28 11.36 0.72
N PHE A 51 13.61 10.26 0.05
CA PHE A 51 13.03 9.92 -1.24
C PHE A 51 11.62 9.37 -1.00
N VAL A 52 10.63 9.99 -1.61
CA VAL A 52 9.22 9.62 -1.40
C VAL A 52 8.74 8.75 -2.55
N ILE A 53 8.17 7.62 -2.23
CA ILE A 53 7.38 6.80 -3.15
C ILE A 53 5.92 7.22 -2.98
N ASP A 54 5.40 7.88 -3.99
CA ASP A 54 3.99 8.23 -4.09
C ASP A 54 3.33 7.34 -5.15
N THR A 55 2.38 6.53 -4.72
CA THR A 55 1.64 5.61 -5.59
C THR A 55 0.17 5.61 -5.19
N PRO A 56 -0.76 5.52 -6.14
CA PRO A 56 -2.16 5.35 -5.81
C PRO A 56 -2.35 4.17 -4.85
N PRO A 57 -3.12 4.34 -3.78
CA PRO A 57 -3.40 3.22 -2.89
C PRO A 57 -4.20 2.15 -3.65
N PRO A 58 -3.83 0.87 -3.54
CA PRO A 58 -4.60 -0.20 -4.18
C PRO A 58 -6.00 -0.26 -3.59
N THR A 59 -6.99 -0.52 -4.46
CA THR A 59 -8.35 -0.80 -4.03
C THR A 59 -8.38 -2.04 -3.14
N THR A 60 -9.06 -1.95 -2.01
CA THR A 60 -9.18 -3.03 -1.04
C THR A 60 -10.12 -4.10 -1.58
N SER A 61 -9.60 -5.02 -2.38
CA SER A 61 -10.34 -6.06 -3.10
C SER A 61 -9.93 -7.50 -2.70
N GLY A 62 -9.07 -7.63 -1.69
CA GLY A 62 -8.56 -8.92 -1.21
C GLY A 62 -7.33 -9.38 -1.98
N THR A 63 -7.43 -10.48 -2.72
CA THR A 63 -6.27 -11.09 -3.38
C THR A 63 -5.81 -10.30 -4.61
N TRP A 64 -4.54 -9.94 -4.65
CA TRP A 64 -3.95 -9.31 -5.82
C TRP A 64 -3.81 -10.29 -6.98
N HIS A 65 -4.14 -9.84 -8.19
CA HIS A 65 -3.78 -10.53 -9.41
C HIS A 65 -2.30 -10.29 -9.75
N ILE A 66 -1.73 -11.14 -10.60
CA ILE A 66 -0.30 -11.08 -10.94
C ILE A 66 0.15 -9.71 -11.47
N GLY A 67 -0.72 -8.97 -12.16
CA GLY A 67 -0.42 -7.62 -12.64
C GLY A 67 -0.17 -6.64 -11.50
N ALA A 68 -0.98 -6.68 -10.43
CA ALA A 68 -0.76 -5.86 -9.25
C ALA A 68 0.56 -6.23 -8.55
N VAL A 69 0.83 -7.53 -8.39
CA VAL A 69 2.10 -8.01 -7.83
C VAL A 69 3.29 -7.48 -8.64
N ALA A 70 3.24 -7.58 -9.96
CA ALA A 70 4.32 -7.09 -10.84
C ALA A 70 4.53 -5.58 -10.69
N SER A 71 3.45 -4.77 -10.69
CA SER A 71 3.52 -3.32 -10.56
C SER A 71 4.14 -2.89 -9.23
N TYR A 72 3.65 -3.46 -8.11
CA TYR A 72 4.18 -3.10 -6.79
C TYR A 72 5.59 -3.62 -6.56
N SER A 73 5.98 -4.76 -7.15
CA SER A 73 7.37 -5.23 -7.13
C SER A 73 8.31 -4.27 -7.86
N GLN A 74 7.89 -3.72 -9.00
CA GLN A 74 8.69 -2.71 -9.72
C GLN A 74 8.85 -1.42 -8.91
N ILE A 75 7.81 -0.96 -8.25
CA ILE A 75 7.86 0.19 -7.33
C ILE A 75 8.83 -0.11 -6.18
N ASP A 76 8.76 -1.30 -5.61
CA ASP A 76 9.64 -1.72 -4.52
C ASP A 76 11.12 -1.82 -4.93
N MET A 77 11.41 -2.20 -6.17
CA MET A 77 12.78 -2.18 -6.71
C MET A 77 13.37 -0.76 -6.67
N ILE A 78 12.55 0.27 -6.98
CA ILE A 78 12.98 1.67 -6.88
C ILE A 78 13.26 2.04 -5.42
N ALA A 79 12.36 1.69 -4.51
CA ALA A 79 12.53 1.95 -3.09
C ALA A 79 13.81 1.33 -2.55
N ARG A 80 14.05 0.06 -2.84
CA ARG A 80 15.26 -0.68 -2.43
C ARG A 80 16.52 -0.09 -3.04
N SER A 81 16.51 0.27 -4.32
CA SER A 81 17.63 0.91 -5.01
C SER A 81 18.02 2.24 -4.32
N GLN A 82 17.05 3.06 -3.93
CA GLN A 82 17.32 4.32 -3.23
C GLN A 82 17.88 4.08 -1.81
N ARG A 83 17.40 3.06 -1.10
CA ARG A 83 17.97 2.66 0.20
C ARG A 83 19.41 2.16 0.08
N MET A 84 19.70 1.36 -0.95
CA MET A 84 21.08 0.91 -1.23
C MET A 84 22.04 2.06 -1.52
N GLN A 85 21.55 3.20 -2.01
CA GLN A 85 22.32 4.45 -2.18
C GLN A 85 22.43 5.27 -0.87
N GLY A 86 21.97 4.74 0.26
CA GLY A 86 22.02 5.40 1.56
C GLY A 86 20.95 6.46 1.80
N LYS A 87 19.93 6.57 0.94
CA LYS A 87 18.84 7.54 1.12
C LYS A 87 17.75 6.99 2.05
N PRO A 88 17.20 7.80 2.95
CA PRO A 88 15.95 7.45 3.62
C PRO A 88 14.81 7.40 2.60
N VAL A 89 13.98 6.37 2.64
CA VAL A 89 12.87 6.19 1.69
C VAL A 89 11.56 6.11 2.44
N LEU A 90 10.68 7.07 2.18
CA LEU A 90 9.31 7.08 2.66
C LEU A 90 8.42 6.37 1.63
N PHE A 91 7.96 5.18 1.98
CA PHE A 91 7.05 4.38 1.16
C PHE A 91 5.86 3.93 2.02
N PRO A 92 4.88 4.81 2.26
CA PRO A 92 3.69 4.48 3.04
C PRO A 92 2.82 3.47 2.29
N ILE A 93 2.27 2.51 3.00
CA ILE A 93 1.27 1.59 2.46
C ILE A 93 -0.11 2.23 2.59
N GLY A 94 -0.80 2.41 1.46
CA GLY A 94 -2.16 2.93 1.43
C GLY A 94 -3.18 1.88 1.05
N PHE A 95 -4.44 2.09 1.46
CA PHE A 95 -5.59 1.27 1.08
C PHE A 95 -6.72 2.17 0.59
N ASP A 96 -7.14 1.97 -0.66
CA ASP A 96 -8.37 2.58 -1.14
C ASP A 96 -9.56 1.72 -0.69
N ARG A 97 -10.30 2.26 0.27
CA ARG A 97 -11.44 1.61 0.92
C ARG A 97 -12.78 2.17 0.44
N ASN A 98 -12.77 2.92 -0.66
CA ASN A 98 -13.98 3.52 -1.23
C ASN A 98 -14.38 2.81 -2.53
N GLY A 99 -15.65 2.99 -2.90
CA GLY A 99 -16.19 2.60 -4.19
C GLY A 99 -17.18 1.45 -4.16
N ILE A 100 -17.97 1.40 -5.22
CA ILE A 100 -19.07 0.47 -5.42
C ILE A 100 -18.65 -1.02 -5.39
N ASN A 101 -17.39 -1.31 -5.67
CA ASN A 101 -16.90 -2.70 -5.66
C ASN A 101 -17.07 -3.36 -4.30
N VAL A 102 -16.88 -2.60 -3.21
CA VAL A 102 -17.07 -3.10 -1.84
C VAL A 102 -18.54 -3.36 -1.56
N GLU A 103 -19.42 -2.44 -1.98
CA GLU A 103 -20.86 -2.58 -1.82
C GLU A 103 -21.36 -3.84 -2.54
N ILE A 104 -20.97 -4.03 -3.80
CA ILE A 104 -21.30 -5.23 -4.59
C ILE A 104 -20.75 -6.51 -3.94
N TYR A 105 -19.52 -6.46 -3.42
CA TYR A 105 -18.93 -7.59 -2.71
C TYR A 105 -19.76 -7.98 -1.47
N VAL A 106 -20.13 -6.99 -0.65
CA VAL A 106 -20.94 -7.19 0.56
C VAL A 106 -22.32 -7.70 0.21
N GLU A 107 -23.00 -7.14 -0.78
CA GLU A 107 -24.30 -7.63 -1.24
C GLU A 107 -24.25 -9.12 -1.61
N LYS A 108 -23.20 -9.54 -2.31
CA LYS A 108 -23.02 -10.94 -2.73
C LYS A 108 -22.70 -11.86 -1.56
N GLN A 109 -21.80 -11.46 -0.68
CA GLN A 109 -21.36 -12.29 0.44
C GLN A 109 -22.44 -12.42 1.53
N SER A 110 -23.08 -11.32 1.89
CA SER A 110 -24.07 -11.27 2.96
C SER A 110 -25.49 -11.58 2.47
N LYS A 111 -25.69 -11.73 1.15
CA LYS A 111 -26.99 -11.96 0.50
C LYS A 111 -28.04 -10.91 0.87
N VAL A 112 -27.62 -9.69 1.09
CA VAL A 112 -28.46 -8.52 1.34
C VAL A 112 -28.41 -7.56 0.17
N LYS A 113 -29.36 -6.62 0.11
CA LYS A 113 -29.30 -5.50 -0.84
C LYS A 113 -29.14 -4.19 -0.08
N MET A 114 -28.27 -3.33 -0.55
CA MET A 114 -28.02 -2.02 0.05
C MET A 114 -29.33 -1.23 0.22
N ARG A 115 -30.20 -1.24 -0.82
CA ARG A 115 -31.47 -0.52 -0.83
C ARG A 115 -32.47 -0.99 0.22
N ASP A 116 -32.37 -2.29 0.63
CA ASP A 116 -33.31 -2.97 1.52
C ASP A 116 -32.75 -3.11 2.94
N THR A 117 -31.52 -2.64 3.18
CA THR A 117 -30.81 -2.73 4.46
C THR A 117 -30.72 -1.35 5.11
N PRO A 118 -30.95 -1.22 6.42
CA PRO A 118 -30.73 0.03 7.12
C PRO A 118 -29.31 0.56 6.88
N ARG A 119 -29.18 1.87 6.57
CA ARG A 119 -27.92 2.48 6.15
C ARG A 119 -26.74 2.16 7.08
N GLN A 120 -26.92 2.29 8.39
CA GLN A 120 -25.85 2.05 9.36
C GLN A 120 -25.42 0.59 9.34
N GLN A 121 -26.36 -0.34 9.32
CA GLN A 121 -26.07 -1.77 9.25
C GLN A 121 -25.28 -2.14 7.98
N PHE A 122 -25.63 -1.53 6.83
CA PHE A 122 -24.90 -1.78 5.59
C PHE A 122 -23.47 -1.19 5.64
N ILE A 123 -23.30 -0.01 6.23
CA ILE A 123 -21.97 0.59 6.47
C ILE A 123 -21.11 -0.31 7.35
N ASP A 124 -21.68 -0.86 8.42
CA ASP A 124 -20.97 -1.74 9.35
C ASP A 124 -20.52 -3.04 8.64
N LEU A 125 -21.39 -3.61 7.80
CA LEU A 125 -21.05 -4.77 6.96
C LEU A 125 -19.89 -4.45 5.99
N CYS A 126 -19.93 -3.29 5.35
CA CYS A 126 -18.85 -2.84 4.46
C CYS A 126 -17.53 -2.65 5.22
N SER A 127 -17.56 -2.03 6.38
CA SER A 127 -16.37 -1.80 7.21
C SER A 127 -15.73 -3.14 7.61
N HIS A 128 -16.52 -4.08 8.06
CA HIS A 128 -16.03 -5.41 8.45
C HIS A 128 -15.42 -6.17 7.26
N ALA A 129 -16.10 -6.16 6.11
CA ALA A 129 -15.58 -6.77 4.89
C ALA A 129 -14.27 -6.15 4.43
N LEU A 130 -14.14 -4.82 4.54
CA LEU A 130 -12.91 -4.10 4.20
C LEU A 130 -11.75 -4.50 5.11
N ASP A 131 -11.98 -4.67 6.41
CA ASP A 131 -10.94 -5.10 7.36
C ASP A 131 -10.43 -6.51 7.03
N GLU A 132 -11.32 -7.43 6.67
CA GLU A 132 -10.94 -8.77 6.23
C GLU A 132 -10.14 -8.76 4.93
N LEU A 133 -10.61 -8.02 3.92
CA LEU A 133 -9.95 -7.89 2.62
C LEU A 133 -8.58 -7.23 2.74
N GLU A 134 -8.45 -6.19 3.59
CA GLU A 134 -7.17 -5.55 3.89
C GLU A 134 -6.19 -6.54 4.52
N GLY A 135 -6.62 -7.34 5.47
CA GLY A 135 -5.81 -8.38 6.08
C GLY A 135 -5.24 -9.37 5.05
N GLN A 136 -6.06 -9.78 4.09
CA GLN A 136 -5.62 -10.64 2.97
C GLN A 136 -4.57 -9.93 2.10
N MET A 137 -4.78 -8.65 1.78
CA MET A 137 -3.83 -7.86 0.99
C MET A 137 -2.50 -7.68 1.72
N ILE A 138 -2.51 -7.34 2.99
CA ILE A 138 -1.31 -7.22 3.81
C ILE A 138 -0.52 -8.53 3.82
N ASN A 139 -1.18 -9.66 4.01
CA ASN A 139 -0.53 -10.96 3.98
C ASN A 139 0.15 -11.24 2.64
N MET A 140 -0.49 -10.84 1.53
CA MET A 140 0.09 -10.99 0.22
C MET A 140 1.30 -10.06 0.00
N MET A 141 1.18 -8.78 0.39
CA MET A 141 2.28 -7.82 0.34
C MET A 141 3.51 -8.33 1.13
N LYS A 142 3.26 -8.90 2.32
CA LYS A 142 4.31 -9.52 3.15
C LYS A 142 4.97 -10.69 2.45
N ARG A 143 4.20 -11.58 1.83
CA ARG A 143 4.73 -12.74 1.08
C ARG A 143 5.52 -12.33 -0.16
N VAL A 144 5.17 -11.23 -0.81
CA VAL A 144 5.96 -10.64 -1.91
C VAL A 144 7.22 -9.95 -1.38
N GLY A 145 7.29 -9.69 -0.06
CA GLY A 145 8.41 -9.00 0.58
C GLY A 145 8.42 -7.51 0.32
N LEU A 146 7.24 -6.89 0.10
CA LEU A 146 7.14 -5.46 -0.19
C LEU A 146 7.73 -4.63 0.96
N SER A 147 8.70 -3.77 0.65
CA SER A 147 9.45 -2.99 1.63
C SER A 147 8.83 -1.64 1.98
N GLY A 148 7.50 -1.62 2.14
CA GLY A 148 6.75 -0.44 2.57
C GLY A 148 6.73 -0.23 4.08
N ASP A 149 6.28 0.94 4.49
CA ASP A 149 6.01 1.27 5.89
C ASP A 149 4.59 0.83 6.26
N TYR A 150 4.48 -0.30 6.94
CA TYR A 150 3.19 -0.88 7.36
C TYR A 150 2.66 -0.23 8.65
N ASP A 151 3.50 0.37 9.47
CA ASP A 151 3.09 1.07 10.68
C ASP A 151 2.51 2.44 10.34
N GLY A 152 3.06 3.09 9.32
CA GLY A 152 2.58 4.35 8.76
C GLY A 152 1.47 4.19 7.71
N LYS A 153 0.76 3.06 7.67
CA LYS A 153 -0.31 2.82 6.70
C LYS A 153 -1.45 3.83 6.83
N TYR A 154 -2.09 4.15 5.70
CA TYR A 154 -3.24 5.04 5.65
C TYR A 154 -4.42 4.44 4.88
N HIS A 155 -5.62 4.95 5.18
CA HIS A 155 -6.87 4.51 4.58
C HIS A 155 -7.63 5.71 4.01
N THR A 156 -8.21 5.58 2.83
CA THR A 156 -8.95 6.66 2.17
C THR A 156 -10.29 6.97 2.84
N ASP A 157 -10.84 6.05 3.64
CA ASP A 157 -12.06 6.21 4.42
C ASP A 157 -11.80 6.75 5.85
N HIS A 158 -10.55 6.92 6.27
CA HIS A 158 -10.23 7.46 7.58
C HIS A 158 -10.64 8.93 7.71
N GLU A 159 -11.01 9.36 8.91
CA GLU A 159 -11.50 10.73 9.17
C GLU A 159 -10.52 11.82 8.71
N SER A 160 -9.23 11.65 8.97
CA SER A 160 -8.19 12.61 8.56
C SER A 160 -8.08 12.73 7.05
N TYR A 161 -8.18 11.62 6.32
CA TYR A 161 -8.13 11.60 4.86
C TYR A 161 -9.38 12.27 4.27
N ARG A 162 -10.57 11.95 4.80
CA ARG A 162 -11.82 12.61 4.40
C ARG A 162 -11.81 14.11 4.65
N LYS A 163 -11.28 14.57 5.78
CA LYS A 163 -11.10 16.00 6.07
C LYS A 163 -10.22 16.69 5.03
N LEU A 164 -9.09 16.06 4.66
CA LEU A 164 -8.19 16.58 3.64
C LEU A 164 -8.88 16.68 2.27
N THR A 165 -9.58 15.64 1.87
CA THR A 165 -10.31 15.60 0.59
C THR A 165 -11.39 16.67 0.54
N GLN A 166 -12.16 16.84 1.61
CA GLN A 166 -13.19 17.87 1.70
C GLN A 166 -12.60 19.28 1.68
N ALA A 167 -11.50 19.51 2.39
CA ALA A 167 -10.82 20.80 2.37
C ALA A 167 -10.28 21.14 0.97
N THR A 168 -9.72 20.16 0.27
CA THR A 168 -9.26 20.31 -1.11
C THR A 168 -10.42 20.65 -2.05
N PHE A 169 -11.57 19.96 -1.92
CA PHE A 169 -12.77 20.26 -2.70
C PHE A 169 -13.23 21.70 -2.50
N ILE A 170 -13.31 22.15 -1.25
CA ILE A 170 -13.73 23.53 -0.92
C ILE A 170 -12.76 24.56 -1.50
N GLU A 171 -11.47 24.29 -1.44
CA GLU A 171 -10.44 25.19 -2.00
C GLU A 171 -10.56 25.30 -3.53
N LEU A 172 -10.74 24.17 -4.22
CA LEU A 172 -10.95 24.14 -5.66
C LEU A 172 -12.25 24.82 -6.08
N TRP A 173 -13.31 24.66 -5.29
CA TRP A 173 -14.57 25.38 -5.50
C TRP A 173 -14.37 26.89 -5.40
N LYS A 174 -13.67 27.37 -4.35
CA LYS A 174 -13.37 28.80 -4.18
C LYS A 174 -12.56 29.40 -5.33
N ARG A 175 -11.70 28.58 -5.96
CA ARG A 175 -10.91 28.96 -7.13
C ARG A 175 -11.69 28.91 -8.44
N GLY A 176 -12.96 28.50 -8.44
CA GLY A 176 -13.76 28.34 -9.65
C GLY A 176 -13.35 27.18 -10.56
N LEU A 177 -12.56 26.23 -10.04
CA LEU A 177 -12.11 25.02 -10.77
C LEU A 177 -13.14 23.89 -10.72
N ILE A 178 -14.12 23.99 -9.83
CA ILE A 178 -15.24 23.06 -9.71
C ILE A 178 -16.52 23.86 -9.93
N TYR A 179 -17.41 23.32 -10.74
CA TYR A 179 -18.71 23.90 -11.04
C TYR A 179 -19.79 22.82 -11.17
N GLU A 180 -21.03 23.18 -10.91
CA GLU A 180 -22.18 22.31 -11.08
C GLU A 180 -22.68 22.35 -12.52
N THR A 181 -22.94 21.18 -13.12
CA THR A 181 -23.48 21.06 -14.46
C THR A 181 -24.30 19.78 -14.63
N THR A 182 -25.16 19.78 -15.66
CA THR A 182 -25.93 18.59 -16.06
C THR A 182 -25.42 18.09 -17.42
N ARG A 183 -25.15 16.81 -17.52
CA ARG A 183 -24.78 16.15 -18.78
C ARG A 183 -25.40 14.76 -18.88
N PRO A 184 -25.65 14.22 -20.08
CA PRO A 184 -25.98 12.81 -20.26
C PRO A 184 -24.86 11.93 -19.69
N ASN A 185 -25.24 10.82 -19.06
CA ASN A 185 -24.28 9.85 -18.54
C ASN A 185 -24.84 8.43 -18.68
N ASN A 186 -23.96 7.43 -18.80
CA ASN A 186 -24.36 6.04 -18.83
C ASN A 186 -24.89 5.63 -17.45
N TYR A 187 -25.97 4.86 -17.44
CA TYR A 187 -26.63 4.41 -16.21
C TYR A 187 -26.92 2.92 -16.24
N CYS A 188 -26.55 2.22 -15.18
CA CYS A 188 -26.87 0.81 -14.99
C CYS A 188 -28.15 0.66 -14.17
N HIS A 189 -29.19 0.11 -14.78
CA HIS A 189 -30.47 -0.14 -14.10
C HIS A 189 -30.39 -1.24 -13.05
N GLU A 190 -29.50 -2.21 -13.24
CA GLU A 190 -29.28 -3.31 -12.29
C GLU A 190 -28.57 -2.82 -11.03
N CYS A 191 -27.48 -2.07 -11.18
CA CYS A 191 -26.72 -1.50 -10.06
C CYS A 191 -27.37 -0.25 -9.46
N GLY A 192 -28.29 0.40 -10.17
CA GLY A 192 -28.95 1.64 -9.73
C GLY A 192 -27.99 2.84 -9.66
N THR A 193 -26.93 2.87 -10.47
CA THR A 193 -25.93 3.93 -10.46
C THR A 193 -25.40 4.26 -11.85
N THR A 194 -24.67 5.39 -11.95
CA THR A 194 -23.97 5.78 -13.17
C THR A 194 -22.71 4.92 -13.39
N ILE A 195 -22.34 4.73 -14.66
CA ILE A 195 -21.18 3.99 -15.10
C ILE A 195 -20.17 4.98 -15.67
N ALA A 196 -18.89 4.78 -15.39
CA ALA A 196 -17.83 5.57 -16.00
C ALA A 196 -17.72 5.26 -17.50
N ASP A 197 -17.38 6.28 -18.28
CA ASP A 197 -17.01 6.14 -19.67
C ASP A 197 -15.56 5.58 -19.71
N ALA A 198 -15.42 4.27 -19.80
CA ALA A 198 -14.12 3.60 -19.87
C ALA A 198 -13.91 2.98 -21.26
#